data_b448ab17b4081ba37e49f70f858b263c
#
_entry.id   b448ab17b4081ba37e49f70f858b263c
#
_cell.length_a   1.000
_cell.length_b   1.000
_cell.length_c   1.000
_cell.angle_alpha   90.00
_cell.angle_beta   90.00
_cell.angle_gamma   90.00
#
_symmetry.space_group_name_H-M   'P 1'
#
loop_
_entity.id
_entity.type
_entity.pdbx_description
1 polymer ?
#
loop_
_entity_poly.entity_id
_entity_poly.type
_entity_poly.pdbx_seq_one_letter_code
_entity_poly.pdbx_strand_id
1 'polypeptide(L)'
;MIKGFFTGYIAFLLPFILFAQPKELVNYDYNYSDEIKTVILRPLGFNNGFPITFLNSGQPLEMIFDDLNGDFTYYKYRIVQCDANWNPSSLNELEYLEGFNDQEIRDYAYSVNTRVVYTQYVFSFPNDLVGVTKSGNYLIHVYKEEDNSPVITRRFVVSDQMFGISAEIVGDLRAGSVSENQRIDLTISPKIKIIDPLTQVRVAILKNGIWENKPLIAPKFVRNDKLLYDYINETSFPAGKEFRYLDLRSMRRPSFKVENLERYDDRTEVF
;
A
#
# COMPACT_ATOMS: atom_id res chain seq x y z
N MET A 1 -78.53 23.91 6.72
CA MET A 1 -77.84 23.01 7.67
C MET A 1 -76.87 22.13 6.84
N ILE A 2 -75.62 22.55 6.67
CA ILE A 2 -74.62 21.86 5.88
C ILE A 2 -73.60 21.29 6.88
N LYS A 3 -73.54 19.95 6.99
CA LYS A 3 -72.56 19.23 7.81
C LYS A 3 -71.29 19.07 6.99
N GLY A 4 -70.21 19.77 7.37
CA GLY A 4 -68.89 19.52 6.81
C GLY A 4 -68.23 18.29 7.45
N PHE A 5 -67.80 17.34 6.64
CA PHE A 5 -66.94 16.24 7.02
C PHE A 5 -65.47 16.67 6.98
N PHE A 6 -64.82 16.67 8.13
CA PHE A 6 -63.37 16.87 8.23
C PHE A 6 -62.70 15.48 8.13
N THR A 7 -62.05 15.20 6.98
CA THR A 7 -61.25 14.00 6.80
C THR A 7 -59.81 14.34 7.23
N GLY A 8 -59.39 13.86 8.42
CA GLY A 8 -58.04 14.01 8.90
C GLY A 8 -57.13 13.00 8.19
N TYR A 9 -56.10 13.46 7.46
CA TYR A 9 -55.00 12.63 6.95
C TYR A 9 -53.95 12.47 8.03
N ILE A 10 -53.79 11.25 8.55
CA ILE A 10 -52.67 10.88 9.41
C ILE A 10 -51.52 10.48 8.49
N ALA A 11 -50.53 11.36 8.35
CA ALA A 11 -49.27 11.04 7.66
C ALA A 11 -48.42 10.15 8.58
N PHE A 12 -48.25 8.88 8.20
CA PHE A 12 -47.36 7.95 8.86
C PHE A 12 -45.93 8.24 8.39
N LEU A 13 -45.13 8.93 9.20
CA LEU A 13 -43.69 9.09 8.98
C LEU A 13 -42.98 7.78 9.36
N LEU A 14 -42.71 6.95 8.36
CA LEU A 14 -41.82 5.80 8.51
C LEU A 14 -40.39 6.32 8.70
N PRO A 15 -39.69 5.94 9.78
CA PRO A 15 -38.28 6.27 9.91
C PRO A 15 -37.50 5.53 8.82
N PHE A 16 -36.87 6.28 7.92
CA PHE A 16 -35.85 5.74 7.00
C PHE A 16 -34.63 5.37 7.85
N ILE A 17 -34.51 4.09 8.19
CA ILE A 17 -33.26 3.55 8.72
C ILE A 17 -32.28 3.48 7.56
N LEU A 18 -31.37 4.47 7.47
CA LEU A 18 -30.20 4.40 6.59
C LEU A 18 -29.31 3.28 7.15
N PHE A 19 -29.41 2.10 6.59
CA PHE A 19 -28.37 1.09 6.74
C PHE A 19 -27.14 1.63 6.00
N ALA A 20 -26.08 2.00 6.71
CA ALA A 20 -24.79 2.23 6.12
C ALA A 20 -24.39 0.94 5.40
N GLN A 21 -24.28 0.98 4.08
CA GLN A 21 -23.79 -0.17 3.32
C GLN A 21 -22.35 -0.46 3.76
N PRO A 22 -21.97 -1.73 3.98
CA PRO A 22 -20.60 -2.08 4.30
C PRO A 22 -19.72 -1.54 3.17
N LYS A 23 -18.64 -0.83 3.52
CA LYS A 23 -17.68 -0.33 2.55
C LYS A 23 -17.12 -1.53 1.78
N GLU A 24 -17.23 -1.51 0.46
CA GLU A 24 -16.68 -2.55 -0.41
C GLU A 24 -15.16 -2.60 -0.29
N LEU A 25 -14.58 -3.80 -0.26
CA LEU A 25 -13.13 -3.97 -0.24
C LEU A 25 -12.54 -3.52 -1.57
N VAL A 26 -11.51 -2.67 -1.49
CA VAL A 26 -10.81 -2.15 -2.66
C VAL A 26 -9.46 -2.87 -2.87
N ASN A 27 -8.99 -2.91 -4.11
CA ASN A 27 -7.78 -3.62 -4.52
C ASN A 27 -6.56 -2.69 -4.59
N TYR A 28 -6.55 -1.62 -3.80
CA TYR A 28 -5.47 -0.63 -3.73
C TYR A 28 -5.25 -0.18 -2.29
N ASP A 29 -4.15 0.54 -2.06
CA ASP A 29 -3.82 1.04 -0.73
C ASP A 29 -4.87 2.04 -0.25
N TYR A 30 -5.57 1.69 0.82
CA TYR A 30 -6.70 2.50 1.30
C TYR A 30 -6.87 2.39 2.83
N ASN A 31 -7.28 3.50 3.46
CA ASN A 31 -7.75 3.55 4.83
C ASN A 31 -9.24 3.83 4.82
N TYR A 32 -10.04 2.93 5.40
CA TYR A 32 -11.50 3.03 5.39
C TYR A 32 -12.05 3.98 6.45
N SER A 33 -11.22 4.38 7.44
CA SER A 33 -11.57 5.32 8.49
C SER A 33 -10.54 6.44 8.59
N ASP A 34 -11.02 7.67 8.86
CA ASP A 34 -10.18 8.82 9.14
C ASP A 34 -9.47 8.75 10.49
N GLU A 35 -9.91 7.85 11.39
CA GLU A 35 -9.26 7.61 12.68
C GLU A 35 -7.98 6.76 12.53
N ILE A 36 -7.81 6.07 11.42
CA ILE A 36 -6.62 5.24 11.16
C ILE A 36 -5.53 6.07 10.49
N LYS A 37 -4.40 6.20 11.15
CA LYS A 37 -3.25 7.01 10.72
C LYS A 37 -1.95 6.19 10.74
N THR A 38 -0.88 6.80 10.26
CA THR A 38 0.50 6.27 10.32
C THR A 38 0.62 4.83 9.80
N VAL A 39 -0.15 4.48 8.76
CA VAL A 39 -0.14 3.12 8.24
C VAL A 39 1.12 2.86 7.45
N ILE A 40 2.00 2.03 7.98
CA ILE A 40 3.31 1.65 7.42
C ILE A 40 3.31 0.16 7.16
N LEU A 41 3.71 -0.24 5.96
CA LEU A 41 3.99 -1.63 5.59
C LEU A 41 5.37 -1.70 4.96
N ARG A 42 6.28 -2.48 5.56
CA ARG A 42 7.69 -2.53 5.17
C ARG A 42 8.33 -3.87 5.56
N PRO A 43 9.48 -4.26 5.00
CA PRO A 43 10.24 -5.37 5.52
C PRO A 43 10.70 -5.08 6.96
N LEU A 44 10.54 -6.04 7.86
CA LEU A 44 10.92 -5.91 9.27
C LEU A 44 12.40 -5.50 9.40
N GLY A 45 12.65 -4.42 10.14
CA GLY A 45 13.98 -3.86 10.34
C GLY A 45 14.47 -2.89 9.26
N PHE A 46 13.68 -2.63 8.20
CA PHE A 46 14.04 -1.69 7.12
C PHE A 46 13.07 -0.50 7.06
N ASN A 47 13.46 0.63 7.63
CA ASN A 47 12.58 1.80 7.77
C ASN A 47 12.06 2.40 6.46
N ASN A 48 12.81 2.28 5.37
CA ASN A 48 12.46 2.82 4.05
C ASN A 48 12.28 1.74 2.99
N GLY A 49 12.05 0.48 3.40
CA GLY A 49 11.84 -0.64 2.48
C GLY A 49 10.45 -0.58 1.85
N PHE A 50 10.35 -0.93 0.57
CA PHE A 50 9.06 -1.19 -0.06
C PHE A 50 8.48 -2.51 0.45
N PRO A 51 7.15 -2.70 0.44
CA PRO A 51 6.49 -3.90 0.93
C PRO A 51 6.70 -5.10 -0.01
N ILE A 52 7.95 -5.54 -0.09
CA ILE A 52 8.39 -6.68 -0.88
C ILE A 52 9.09 -7.66 0.05
N THR A 53 8.66 -8.90 0.05
CA THR A 53 9.36 -10.01 0.70
C THR A 53 9.72 -11.08 -0.32
N PHE A 54 10.53 -12.03 0.10
CA PHE A 54 11.01 -13.09 -0.78
C PHE A 54 10.51 -14.45 -0.31
N LEU A 55 10.06 -15.24 -1.26
CA LEU A 55 9.59 -16.59 -0.98
C LEU A 55 10.70 -17.41 -0.29
N ASN A 56 10.35 -18.08 0.79
CA ASN A 56 11.26 -18.91 1.60
C ASN A 56 12.48 -18.16 2.22
N SER A 57 12.45 -16.85 2.29
CA SER A 57 13.57 -16.06 2.86
C SER A 57 13.56 -15.97 4.39
N GLY A 58 12.43 -16.24 5.02
CA GLY A 58 12.24 -15.97 6.45
C GLY A 58 12.20 -14.47 6.80
N GLN A 59 12.17 -13.56 5.81
CA GLN A 59 12.08 -12.12 6.02
C GLN A 59 10.61 -11.70 6.07
N PRO A 60 10.03 -11.36 7.23
CA PRO A 60 8.66 -10.90 7.32
C PRO A 60 8.52 -9.44 6.90
N LEU A 61 7.30 -9.07 6.57
CA LEU A 61 6.85 -7.68 6.53
C LEU A 61 6.28 -7.31 7.89
N GLU A 62 6.49 -6.06 8.30
CA GLU A 62 5.93 -5.47 9.50
C GLU A 62 4.86 -4.45 9.08
N MET A 63 3.70 -4.53 9.69
CA MET A 63 2.65 -3.53 9.56
C MET A 63 2.44 -2.81 10.86
N ILE A 64 2.39 -1.47 10.78
CA ILE A 64 2.17 -0.57 11.92
C ILE A 64 1.01 0.36 11.53
N PHE A 65 0.12 0.64 12.47
CA PHE A 65 -0.88 1.69 12.31
C PHE A 65 -1.33 2.24 13.66
N ASP A 66 -1.77 3.49 13.66
CA ASP A 66 -2.31 4.19 14.81
C ASP A 66 -3.83 4.33 14.69
N ASP A 67 -4.57 3.95 15.74
CA ASP A 67 -6.00 4.19 15.89
C ASP A 67 -6.22 5.38 16.84
N LEU A 68 -6.74 6.49 16.31
CA LEU A 68 -6.97 7.73 17.05
C LEU A 68 -8.17 7.68 17.99
N ASN A 69 -8.95 6.59 18.02
CA ASN A 69 -9.94 6.39 19.07
C ASN A 69 -9.31 6.25 20.45
N GLY A 70 -8.05 5.79 20.50
CA GLY A 70 -7.25 5.73 21.74
C GLY A 70 -7.62 4.58 22.67
N ASP A 71 -8.67 3.83 22.37
CA ASP A 71 -9.10 2.65 23.08
C ASP A 71 -8.62 1.37 22.37
N PHE A 72 -8.71 0.23 23.09
CA PHE A 72 -8.42 -1.06 22.48
C PHE A 72 -9.56 -1.50 21.57
N THR A 73 -9.22 -1.90 20.34
CA THR A 73 -10.14 -2.50 19.36
C THR A 73 -9.59 -3.85 18.90
N TYR A 74 -10.44 -4.86 18.83
CA TYR A 74 -10.08 -6.17 18.29
C TYR A 74 -9.98 -6.11 16.76
N TYR A 75 -8.74 -6.14 16.26
CA TYR A 75 -8.46 -6.19 14.85
C TYR A 75 -7.97 -7.56 14.42
N LYS A 76 -8.36 -7.94 13.21
CA LYS A 76 -7.87 -9.12 12.49
C LYS A 76 -7.32 -8.72 11.14
N TYR A 77 -6.52 -9.59 10.55
CA TYR A 77 -6.07 -9.44 9.17
C TYR A 77 -6.19 -10.73 8.39
N ARG A 78 -6.32 -10.57 7.07
CA ARG A 78 -6.26 -11.64 6.09
C ARG A 78 -5.43 -11.26 4.89
N ILE A 79 -4.87 -12.26 4.20
CA ILE A 79 -4.03 -12.13 3.04
C ILE A 79 -4.78 -12.67 1.83
N VAL A 80 -4.79 -11.92 0.73
CA VAL A 80 -5.46 -12.30 -0.52
C VAL A 80 -4.46 -12.24 -1.66
N GLN A 81 -4.28 -13.35 -2.38
CA GLN A 81 -3.46 -13.39 -3.58
C GLN A 81 -4.18 -12.76 -4.76
N CYS A 82 -3.45 -11.96 -5.56
CA CYS A 82 -3.99 -11.21 -6.68
C CYS A 82 -3.29 -11.53 -7.99
N ASP A 83 -3.97 -11.21 -9.09
CA ASP A 83 -3.40 -11.19 -10.44
C ASP A 83 -2.48 -9.96 -10.66
N ALA A 84 -1.94 -9.82 -11.87
CA ALA A 84 -1.07 -8.70 -12.24
C ALA A 84 -1.77 -7.33 -12.19
N ASN A 85 -3.09 -7.28 -12.18
CA ASN A 85 -3.90 -6.07 -12.10
C ASN A 85 -4.46 -5.82 -10.69
N TRP A 86 -3.99 -6.56 -9.70
CA TRP A 86 -4.43 -6.52 -8.32
C TRP A 86 -5.87 -6.99 -8.06
N ASN A 87 -6.50 -7.69 -9.00
CA ASN A 87 -7.76 -8.34 -8.72
C ASN A 87 -7.51 -9.64 -7.94
N PRO A 88 -8.36 -9.99 -6.96
CA PRO A 88 -8.27 -11.28 -6.29
C PRO A 88 -8.19 -12.42 -7.31
N SER A 89 -7.25 -13.33 -7.11
CA SER A 89 -7.09 -14.47 -8.00
C SER A 89 -8.19 -15.50 -7.81
N SER A 90 -8.31 -16.42 -8.75
CA SER A 90 -9.23 -17.56 -8.65
C SER A 90 -8.68 -18.72 -7.83
N LEU A 91 -7.46 -18.58 -7.27
CA LEU A 91 -6.85 -19.63 -6.46
C LEU A 91 -7.57 -19.76 -5.11
N ASN A 92 -7.69 -20.99 -4.65
CA ASN A 92 -8.13 -21.24 -3.28
C ASN A 92 -7.03 -20.84 -2.29
N GLU A 93 -7.38 -20.38 -1.09
CA GLU A 93 -6.42 -19.98 -0.06
C GLU A 93 -5.36 -21.05 0.23
N LEU A 94 -5.73 -22.30 0.29
CA LEU A 94 -4.81 -23.43 0.51
C LEU A 94 -3.77 -23.64 -0.61
N GLU A 95 -3.96 -23.00 -1.75
CA GLU A 95 -2.99 -23.09 -2.85
C GLU A 95 -1.84 -22.07 -2.73
N TYR A 96 -2.06 -20.98 -1.98
CA TYR A 96 -1.06 -19.91 -1.85
C TYR A 96 -0.72 -19.55 -0.39
N LEU A 97 -1.45 -20.09 0.60
CA LEU A 97 -1.15 -19.93 2.02
C LEU A 97 -1.02 -21.28 2.71
N GLU A 98 -0.18 -21.31 3.74
CA GLU A 98 -0.08 -22.35 4.75
C GLU A 98 -0.50 -21.77 6.10
N GLY A 99 -1.31 -22.51 6.88
CA GLY A 99 -1.85 -22.06 8.16
C GLY A 99 -3.21 -21.38 8.03
N PHE A 100 -3.52 -20.50 8.98
CA PHE A 100 -4.83 -19.82 9.09
C PHE A 100 -4.76 -18.39 8.58
N ASN A 101 -5.64 -18.03 7.66
CA ASN A 101 -5.65 -16.69 7.04
C ASN A 101 -6.36 -15.61 7.87
N ASP A 102 -7.04 -15.96 8.95
CA ASP A 102 -7.80 -15.03 9.81
C ASP A 102 -7.04 -14.81 11.12
N GLN A 103 -6.05 -13.90 11.10
CA GLN A 103 -5.12 -13.71 12.22
C GLN A 103 -5.51 -12.52 13.09
N GLU A 104 -5.48 -12.69 14.42
CA GLU A 104 -5.67 -11.61 15.38
C GLU A 104 -4.43 -10.72 15.49
N ILE A 105 -4.65 -9.40 15.61
CA ILE A 105 -3.60 -8.42 15.90
C ILE A 105 -3.55 -8.22 17.41
N ARG A 106 -2.51 -8.78 18.06
CA ARG A 106 -2.41 -8.82 19.52
C ARG A 106 -1.46 -7.80 20.10
N ASP A 107 -0.47 -7.35 19.32
CA ASP A 107 0.54 -6.42 19.80
C ASP A 107 0.05 -4.98 19.62
N TYR A 108 -0.15 -4.30 20.73
CA TYR A 108 -0.57 -2.90 20.74
C TYR A 108 0.05 -2.15 21.93
N ALA A 109 0.11 -0.83 21.79
CA ALA A 109 0.57 0.07 22.86
C ALA A 109 -0.25 1.36 22.87
N TYR A 110 -0.62 1.82 24.03
CA TYR A 110 -1.26 3.13 24.20
C TYR A 110 -0.22 4.26 24.12
N SER A 111 -0.61 5.38 23.53
CA SER A 111 0.21 6.59 23.53
C SER A 111 0.37 7.14 24.95
N VAL A 112 1.55 7.70 25.24
CA VAL A 112 1.87 8.27 26.55
C VAL A 112 2.31 9.72 26.38
N ASN A 113 1.68 10.64 27.12
CA ASN A 113 1.99 12.07 27.12
C ASN A 113 1.89 12.74 25.74
N THR A 114 0.98 12.30 24.90
CA THR A 114 0.70 12.87 23.58
C THR A 114 -0.48 13.84 23.63
N ARG A 115 -0.52 14.83 22.70
CA ARG A 115 -1.63 15.79 22.59
C ARG A 115 -2.93 15.12 22.09
N VAL A 116 -2.78 14.13 21.23
CA VAL A 116 -3.86 13.28 20.73
C VAL A 116 -3.59 11.88 21.23
N VAL A 117 -4.55 11.26 21.87
CA VAL A 117 -4.44 9.86 22.30
C VAL A 117 -4.59 8.95 21.09
N TYR A 118 -3.86 7.86 21.06
CA TYR A 118 -3.96 6.82 20.05
C TYR A 118 -3.54 5.47 20.62
N THR A 119 -4.00 4.41 19.99
CA THR A 119 -3.50 3.07 20.22
C THR A 119 -2.72 2.63 18.98
N GLN A 120 -1.44 2.32 19.15
CA GLN A 120 -0.61 1.80 18.05
C GLN A 120 -0.71 0.29 18.02
N TYR A 121 -0.91 -0.25 16.84
CA TYR A 121 -0.95 -1.69 16.56
C TYR A 121 0.25 -2.06 15.69
N VAL A 122 0.88 -3.21 16.00
CA VAL A 122 2.04 -3.72 15.27
C VAL A 122 1.88 -5.23 15.08
N PHE A 123 2.16 -5.70 13.86
CA PHE A 123 2.21 -7.14 13.60
C PHE A 123 3.11 -7.45 12.41
N SER A 124 3.57 -8.69 12.33
CA SER A 124 4.46 -9.16 11.26
C SER A 124 3.89 -10.40 10.58
N PHE A 125 4.09 -10.47 9.26
CA PHE A 125 3.69 -11.60 8.42
C PHE A 125 4.65 -11.73 7.20
N PRO A 126 4.83 -12.95 6.63
CA PRO A 126 4.40 -14.24 7.18
C PRO A 126 4.99 -14.49 8.56
N ASN A 127 4.36 -15.40 9.32
CA ASN A 127 4.78 -15.83 10.65
C ASN A 127 4.49 -17.32 10.84
N ASP A 128 4.68 -17.86 12.04
CA ASP A 128 4.47 -19.28 12.34
C ASP A 128 3.00 -19.74 12.20
N LEU A 129 2.04 -18.79 12.15
CA LEU A 129 0.61 -19.09 12.04
C LEU A 129 0.10 -18.99 10.60
N VAL A 130 0.74 -18.15 9.76
CA VAL A 130 0.38 -17.99 8.35
C VAL A 130 1.63 -17.78 7.49
N GLY A 131 1.82 -18.66 6.53
CA GLY A 131 2.90 -18.64 5.56
C GLY A 131 2.40 -18.39 4.14
N VAL A 132 3.21 -17.76 3.30
CA VAL A 132 2.94 -17.59 1.87
C VAL A 132 3.73 -18.61 1.08
N THR A 133 3.07 -19.43 0.25
CA THR A 133 3.69 -20.54 -0.49
C THR A 133 3.92 -20.26 -1.97
N LYS A 134 3.38 -19.17 -2.51
CA LYS A 134 3.56 -18.76 -3.91
C LYS A 134 4.06 -17.33 -4.01
N SER A 135 4.86 -17.06 -5.03
CA SER A 135 5.19 -15.68 -5.41
C SER A 135 4.01 -15.00 -6.12
N GLY A 136 3.95 -13.67 -6.06
CA GLY A 136 2.91 -12.89 -6.70
C GLY A 136 2.57 -11.59 -5.99
N ASN A 137 1.49 -10.98 -6.44
CA ASN A 137 0.88 -9.80 -5.84
C ASN A 137 -0.11 -10.22 -4.75
N TYR A 138 -0.11 -9.48 -3.65
CA TYR A 138 -0.94 -9.79 -2.49
C TYR A 138 -1.54 -8.51 -1.90
N LEU A 139 -2.74 -8.64 -1.37
CA LEU A 139 -3.37 -7.65 -0.51
C LEU A 139 -3.39 -8.15 0.92
N ILE A 140 -3.14 -7.25 1.87
CA ILE A 140 -3.46 -7.47 3.26
C ILE A 140 -4.63 -6.58 3.63
N HIS A 141 -5.66 -7.19 4.20
CA HIS A 141 -6.86 -6.53 4.70
C HIS A 141 -6.90 -6.62 6.21
N VAL A 142 -6.91 -5.46 6.87
CA VAL A 142 -7.22 -5.35 8.30
C VAL A 142 -8.70 -5.00 8.45
N TYR A 143 -9.38 -5.65 9.38
CA TYR A 143 -10.80 -5.45 9.65
C TYR A 143 -11.10 -5.58 11.14
N LYS A 144 -12.23 -5.01 11.59
CA LYS A 144 -12.69 -5.16 12.96
C LYS A 144 -13.30 -6.55 13.15
N GLU A 145 -12.99 -7.21 14.26
CA GLU A 145 -13.55 -8.53 14.57
C GLU A 145 -15.07 -8.47 14.81
N GLU A 146 -15.55 -7.38 15.40
CA GLU A 146 -16.94 -7.23 15.84
C GLU A 146 -17.96 -7.34 14.71
N ASP A 147 -17.68 -6.69 13.56
CA ASP A 147 -18.64 -6.55 12.46
C ASP A 147 -18.04 -6.86 11.08
N ASN A 148 -16.77 -7.31 11.03
CA ASN A 148 -15.98 -7.51 9.82
C ASN A 148 -15.85 -6.25 8.95
N SER A 149 -16.04 -5.05 9.50
CA SER A 149 -15.88 -3.82 8.76
C SER A 149 -14.41 -3.61 8.34
N PRO A 150 -14.13 -3.28 7.07
CA PRO A 150 -12.77 -3.07 6.62
C PRO A 150 -12.18 -1.81 7.23
N VAL A 151 -10.89 -1.88 7.58
CA VAL A 151 -10.13 -0.80 8.23
C VAL A 151 -8.97 -0.33 7.36
N ILE A 152 -8.19 -1.26 6.83
CA ILE A 152 -7.01 -0.97 6.00
C ILE A 152 -6.91 -2.01 4.90
N THR A 153 -6.54 -1.56 3.69
CA THR A 153 -6.01 -2.41 2.62
C THR A 153 -4.61 -1.93 2.24
N ARG A 154 -3.66 -2.84 2.10
CA ARG A 154 -2.31 -2.55 1.59
C ARG A 154 -1.86 -3.62 0.60
N ARG A 155 -1.14 -3.18 -0.43
CA ARG A 155 -0.49 -4.01 -1.43
C ARG A 155 0.88 -4.46 -0.96
N PHE A 156 1.25 -5.71 -1.21
CA PHE A 156 2.61 -6.18 -1.05
C PHE A 156 2.95 -7.22 -2.11
N VAL A 157 4.22 -7.50 -2.28
CA VAL A 157 4.72 -8.44 -3.28
C VAL A 157 5.56 -9.52 -2.61
N VAL A 158 5.34 -10.77 -3.03
CA VAL A 158 6.20 -11.90 -2.68
C VAL A 158 6.97 -12.31 -3.94
N SER A 159 8.29 -12.15 -3.90
CA SER A 159 9.17 -12.44 -5.04
C SER A 159 9.88 -13.79 -4.87
N ASP A 160 9.97 -14.56 -5.95
CA ASP A 160 10.76 -15.79 -6.03
C ASP A 160 12.16 -15.58 -6.63
N GLN A 161 12.52 -14.33 -6.94
CA GLN A 161 13.82 -13.92 -7.48
C GLN A 161 14.23 -14.60 -8.79
N MET A 162 13.28 -14.97 -9.62
CA MET A 162 13.53 -15.62 -10.92
C MET A 162 14.13 -14.69 -11.98
N PHE A 163 14.27 -13.41 -11.68
CA PHE A 163 14.80 -12.41 -12.60
C PHE A 163 15.92 -11.59 -11.98
N GLY A 164 17.01 -11.41 -12.72
CA GLY A 164 17.99 -10.37 -12.43
C GLY A 164 17.55 -9.06 -13.09
N ILE A 165 17.64 -7.94 -12.36
CA ILE A 165 17.22 -6.62 -12.81
C ILE A 165 18.42 -5.69 -12.79
N SER A 166 18.71 -5.03 -13.92
CA SER A 166 19.66 -3.93 -14.03
C SER A 166 18.92 -2.70 -14.55
N ALA A 167 18.96 -1.62 -13.80
CA ALA A 167 18.28 -0.38 -14.14
C ALA A 167 19.29 0.78 -14.10
N GLU A 168 19.20 1.67 -15.09
CA GLU A 168 20.00 2.88 -15.18
C GLU A 168 19.06 4.08 -15.36
N ILE A 169 19.26 5.11 -14.53
CA ILE A 169 18.54 6.37 -14.68
C ILE A 169 19.32 7.25 -15.63
N VAL A 170 18.73 7.59 -16.75
CA VAL A 170 19.32 8.43 -17.79
C VAL A 170 18.51 9.71 -17.98
N GLY A 171 19.16 10.75 -18.49
CA GLY A 171 18.45 11.98 -18.87
C GLY A 171 17.48 11.72 -20.03
N ASP A 172 16.33 12.36 -20.01
CA ASP A 172 15.37 12.28 -21.11
C ASP A 172 15.93 13.04 -22.32
N LEU A 173 16.14 12.33 -23.44
CA LEU A 173 16.74 12.88 -24.66
C LEU A 173 15.79 13.78 -25.48
N ARG A 174 14.54 13.94 -25.06
CA ARG A 174 13.58 14.82 -25.74
C ARG A 174 14.00 16.28 -25.59
N ALA A 175 13.96 17.05 -26.69
CA ALA A 175 14.28 18.46 -26.67
C ALA A 175 13.44 19.24 -25.65
N GLY A 176 14.09 19.96 -24.74
CA GLY A 176 13.46 20.76 -23.69
C GLY A 176 13.10 20.01 -22.40
N SER A 177 13.26 18.69 -22.32
CA SER A 177 12.85 17.90 -21.16
C SER A 177 13.99 17.27 -20.35
N VAL A 178 15.24 17.51 -20.72
CA VAL A 178 16.43 16.92 -20.08
C VAL A 178 16.54 17.26 -18.59
N SER A 179 16.05 18.43 -18.17
CA SER A 179 16.03 18.86 -16.77
C SER A 179 14.74 18.56 -16.04
N GLU A 180 13.68 18.17 -16.76
CA GLU A 180 12.33 18.01 -16.23
C GLU A 180 11.92 16.55 -16.10
N ASN A 181 12.53 15.65 -16.86
CA ASN A 181 12.22 14.23 -16.85
C ASN A 181 13.45 13.35 -16.63
N GLN A 182 13.22 12.22 -16.03
CA GLN A 182 14.16 11.11 -15.91
C GLN A 182 13.61 9.91 -16.65
N ARG A 183 14.47 9.19 -17.35
CA ARG A 183 14.14 7.94 -18.03
C ARG A 183 14.88 6.78 -17.37
N ILE A 184 14.24 5.63 -17.33
CA ILE A 184 14.85 4.40 -16.83
C ILE A 184 15.09 3.47 -18.00
N ASP A 185 16.35 3.16 -18.26
CA ASP A 185 16.75 2.08 -19.15
C ASP A 185 16.88 0.79 -18.31
N LEU A 186 16.08 -0.21 -18.65
CA LEU A 186 15.94 -1.41 -17.85
C LEU A 186 16.35 -2.63 -18.68
N THR A 187 17.15 -3.49 -18.06
CA THR A 187 17.51 -4.81 -18.60
C THR A 187 17.12 -5.89 -17.59
N ILE A 188 16.34 -6.87 -18.04
CA ILE A 188 15.96 -8.03 -17.23
C ILE A 188 16.65 -9.27 -17.76
N SER A 189 17.24 -10.04 -16.85
CA SER A 189 17.91 -11.30 -17.14
C SER A 189 17.11 -12.43 -16.46
N PRO A 190 16.29 -13.18 -17.21
CA PRO A 190 15.57 -14.35 -16.67
C PRO A 190 16.55 -15.42 -16.21
N LYS A 191 16.29 -16.01 -15.05
CA LYS A 191 17.00 -17.23 -14.56
C LYS A 191 16.30 -18.51 -14.98
N ILE A 192 15.16 -18.40 -15.62
CA ILE A 192 14.32 -19.49 -16.12
C ILE A 192 14.14 -19.34 -17.63
N LYS A 193 13.83 -20.45 -18.30
CA LYS A 193 13.49 -20.42 -19.73
C LYS A 193 12.07 -19.91 -19.91
N ILE A 194 11.93 -18.85 -20.72
CA ILE A 194 10.63 -18.26 -21.10
C ILE A 194 10.42 -18.52 -22.59
N ILE A 195 9.26 -19.05 -22.95
CA ILE A 195 8.97 -19.45 -24.33
C ILE A 195 8.73 -18.22 -25.21
N ASP A 196 7.91 -17.31 -24.76
CA ASP A 196 7.60 -16.04 -25.46
C ASP A 196 7.72 -14.87 -24.49
N PRO A 197 8.93 -14.32 -24.30
CA PRO A 197 9.16 -13.24 -23.35
C PRO A 197 8.38 -11.94 -23.69
N LEU A 198 8.11 -11.68 -24.96
CA LEU A 198 7.42 -10.45 -25.40
C LEU A 198 5.95 -10.42 -24.94
N THR A 199 5.33 -11.58 -24.80
CA THR A 199 3.94 -11.69 -24.34
C THR A 199 3.82 -12.07 -22.88
N GLN A 200 4.75 -12.86 -22.34
CA GLN A 200 4.67 -13.45 -21.00
C GLN A 200 5.29 -12.60 -19.91
N VAL A 201 6.23 -11.68 -20.25
CA VAL A 201 6.89 -10.83 -19.25
C VAL A 201 6.32 -9.41 -19.29
N ARG A 202 6.00 -8.89 -18.12
CA ARG A 202 5.56 -7.51 -17.94
C ARG A 202 6.32 -6.87 -16.78
N VAL A 203 6.60 -5.60 -16.92
CA VAL A 203 7.28 -4.79 -15.91
C VAL A 203 6.38 -3.62 -15.50
N ALA A 204 6.26 -3.42 -14.20
CA ALA A 204 5.74 -2.20 -13.62
C ALA A 204 6.91 -1.37 -13.10
N ILE A 205 7.02 -0.11 -13.51
CA ILE A 205 7.99 0.85 -12.97
C ILE A 205 7.24 1.86 -12.12
N LEU A 206 7.59 1.94 -10.85
CA LEU A 206 6.89 2.77 -9.87
C LEU A 206 7.75 3.97 -9.49
N LYS A 207 7.22 5.18 -9.63
CA LYS A 207 7.82 6.37 -9.02
C LYS A 207 7.39 6.42 -7.55
N ASN A 208 8.36 6.48 -6.63
CA ASN A 208 8.14 6.55 -5.19
C ASN A 208 7.24 5.41 -4.62
N GLY A 209 7.21 4.25 -5.27
CA GLY A 209 6.40 3.11 -4.84
C GLY A 209 4.89 3.23 -5.12
N ILE A 210 4.47 4.24 -5.87
CA ILE A 210 3.05 4.50 -6.14
C ILE A 210 2.57 3.63 -7.30
N TRP A 211 1.57 2.78 -7.05
CA TRP A 211 1.00 1.84 -8.01
C TRP A 211 -0.03 2.45 -8.98
N GLU A 212 -0.51 3.65 -8.70
CA GLU A 212 -1.60 4.26 -9.48
C GLU A 212 -1.22 4.47 -10.95
N ASN A 213 -2.12 4.03 -11.84
CA ASN A 213 -2.09 4.28 -13.28
C ASN A 213 -0.77 3.91 -13.99
N LYS A 214 -0.06 2.89 -13.51
CA LYS A 214 1.17 2.44 -14.17
C LYS A 214 0.86 1.32 -15.16
N PRO A 215 1.18 1.51 -16.45
CA PRO A 215 1.04 0.44 -17.42
C PRO A 215 2.03 -0.69 -17.11
N LEU A 216 1.59 -1.91 -17.37
CA LEU A 216 2.48 -3.06 -17.43
C LEU A 216 3.19 -3.06 -18.80
N ILE A 217 4.49 -2.87 -18.80
CA ILE A 217 5.30 -2.68 -20.01
C ILE A 217 5.86 -4.04 -20.46
N ALA A 218 5.68 -4.37 -21.76
CA ALA A 218 6.32 -5.54 -22.36
C ALA A 218 7.81 -5.23 -22.67
N PRO A 219 8.69 -6.23 -22.83
CA PRO A 219 10.01 -6.01 -23.38
C PRO A 219 9.92 -5.42 -24.79
N LYS A 220 10.78 -4.46 -25.11
CA LYS A 220 10.88 -3.90 -26.46
C LYS A 220 11.67 -4.83 -27.39
N PHE A 221 12.73 -5.41 -26.85
CA PHE A 221 13.61 -6.34 -27.56
C PHE A 221 14.06 -7.48 -26.66
N VAL A 222 14.37 -8.61 -27.30
CA VAL A 222 15.09 -9.74 -26.67
C VAL A 222 16.44 -9.87 -27.37
N ARG A 223 17.52 -9.80 -26.60
CA ARG A 223 18.88 -9.92 -27.13
C ARG A 223 19.76 -10.71 -26.15
N ASN A 224 20.37 -11.80 -26.61
CA ASN A 224 21.21 -12.68 -25.79
C ASN A 224 20.51 -13.10 -24.47
N ASP A 225 19.28 -13.57 -24.57
CA ASP A 225 18.41 -13.99 -23.46
C ASP A 225 18.09 -12.88 -22.44
N LYS A 226 18.42 -11.63 -22.76
CA LYS A 226 18.07 -10.45 -21.95
C LYS A 226 16.89 -9.72 -22.56
N LEU A 227 16.01 -9.22 -21.70
CA LEU A 227 14.83 -8.43 -22.06
C LEU A 227 15.17 -6.95 -21.88
N LEU A 228 15.04 -6.16 -22.93
CA LEU A 228 15.43 -4.75 -22.96
C LEU A 228 14.18 -3.86 -22.98
N TYR A 229 14.20 -2.82 -22.16
CA TYR A 229 13.10 -1.84 -21.97
C TYR A 229 13.64 -0.42 -22.12
N ASP A 230 14.20 -0.11 -23.28
CA ASP A 230 14.74 1.21 -23.62
C ASP A 230 13.68 2.11 -24.30
N TYR A 231 12.52 2.23 -23.67
CA TYR A 231 11.43 3.05 -24.16
C TYR A 231 11.69 4.54 -23.87
N ILE A 232 11.20 5.42 -24.76
CA ILE A 232 11.35 6.86 -24.59
C ILE A 232 10.22 7.43 -23.73
N ASN A 233 9.01 6.94 -23.89
CA ASN A 233 7.82 7.49 -23.21
C ASN A 233 7.42 6.66 -22.00
N GLU A 234 7.33 5.34 -22.17
CA GLU A 234 6.77 4.43 -21.18
C GLU A 234 7.64 4.30 -19.92
N THR A 235 8.94 4.54 -20.05
CA THR A 235 9.90 4.49 -18.93
C THR A 235 10.36 5.88 -18.48
N SER A 236 9.73 6.96 -18.97
CA SER A 236 10.04 8.33 -18.60
C SER A 236 9.11 8.84 -17.50
N PHE A 237 9.67 9.55 -16.54
CA PHE A 237 8.96 10.11 -15.40
C PHE A 237 9.35 11.57 -15.17
N PRO A 238 8.43 12.44 -14.75
CA PRO A 238 8.78 13.79 -14.32
C PRO A 238 9.80 13.74 -13.18
N ALA A 239 10.90 14.50 -13.34
CA ALA A 239 11.89 14.68 -12.29
C ALA A 239 11.28 15.57 -11.19
N GLY A 240 10.76 14.93 -10.14
CA GLY A 240 10.13 15.64 -9.03
C GLY A 240 11.11 15.97 -7.91
N LYS A 241 10.69 16.86 -7.03
CA LYS A 241 11.40 17.21 -5.79
C LYS A 241 10.66 16.70 -4.56
N GLU A 242 9.71 15.80 -4.75
CA GLU A 242 8.70 15.43 -3.75
C GLU A 242 9.29 14.60 -2.60
N PHE A 243 10.31 13.78 -2.87
CA PHE A 243 10.89 12.93 -1.84
C PHE A 243 12.01 13.67 -1.12
N ARG A 244 11.70 14.16 0.10
CA ARG A 244 12.65 14.79 1.02
C ARG A 244 12.57 14.09 2.37
N TYR A 245 13.74 13.80 2.95
CA TYR A 245 13.81 13.31 4.32
C TYR A 245 13.89 14.53 5.27
N LEU A 246 12.97 14.56 6.23
CA LEU A 246 12.95 15.54 7.30
C LEU A 246 12.93 14.79 8.63
N ASP A 247 13.95 15.01 9.45
CA ASP A 247 14.03 14.43 10.79
C ASP A 247 13.34 15.35 11.81
N LEU A 248 12.18 14.92 12.29
CA LEU A 248 11.32 15.64 13.23
C LEU A 248 11.46 15.12 14.69
N ARG A 249 12.42 14.24 14.98
CA ARG A 249 12.62 13.70 16.34
C ARG A 249 12.89 14.79 17.39
N SER A 250 13.42 15.93 16.99
CA SER A 250 13.58 17.09 17.84
C SER A 250 13.11 18.36 17.12
N MET A 251 12.10 18.99 17.66
CA MET A 251 11.65 20.33 17.23
C MET A 251 12.35 21.45 18.04
N ARG A 252 13.37 21.11 18.85
CA ARG A 252 14.09 22.09 19.68
C ARG A 252 15.39 22.58 19.04
N ARG A 253 15.95 21.79 18.13
CA ARG A 253 17.19 22.10 17.43
C ARG A 253 17.04 21.72 15.97
N PRO A 254 17.59 22.52 15.04
CA PRO A 254 17.62 22.15 13.63
C PRO A 254 18.27 20.77 13.44
N SER A 255 17.67 19.92 12.62
CA SER A 255 18.22 18.64 12.20
C SER A 255 19.05 18.80 10.92
N PHE A 256 19.63 17.72 10.41
CA PHE A 256 20.38 17.75 9.15
C PHE A 256 19.52 18.30 8.02
N LYS A 257 20.01 19.29 7.28
CA LYS A 257 19.33 20.02 6.20
C LYS A 257 18.16 20.92 6.65
N VAL A 258 18.04 21.22 7.90
CA VAL A 258 17.14 22.26 8.43
C VAL A 258 17.99 23.47 8.78
N GLU A 259 17.72 24.60 8.16
CA GLU A 259 18.45 25.83 8.37
C GLU A 259 17.96 26.56 9.65
N ASN A 260 16.66 26.61 9.82
CA ASN A 260 16.03 27.29 10.94
C ASN A 260 14.74 26.62 11.40
N LEU A 261 14.36 26.86 12.66
CA LEU A 261 13.09 26.47 13.27
C LEU A 261 12.45 27.70 13.94
N GLU A 262 11.33 28.13 13.43
CA GLU A 262 10.53 29.21 14.04
C GLU A 262 9.32 28.62 14.77
N ARG A 263 9.17 28.99 16.03
CA ARG A 263 8.12 28.46 16.90
C ARG A 263 7.07 29.49 17.15
N TYR A 264 5.85 29.06 16.95
CA TYR A 264 4.63 29.78 17.30
C TYR A 264 3.86 28.98 18.34
N ASP A 265 2.86 29.56 18.96
CA ASP A 265 2.05 28.89 19.98
C ASP A 265 1.29 27.67 19.45
N ASP A 266 0.90 27.71 18.18
CA ASP A 266 0.09 26.69 17.51
C ASP A 266 0.87 25.79 16.53
N ARG A 267 2.07 26.22 16.09
CA ARG A 267 2.87 25.50 15.08
C ARG A 267 4.35 25.75 15.21
N THR A 268 5.15 24.93 14.54
CA THR A 268 6.58 25.17 14.28
C THR A 268 6.81 25.18 12.77
N GLU A 269 7.43 26.23 12.26
CA GLU A 269 7.84 26.34 10.85
C GLU A 269 9.29 25.88 10.72
N VAL A 270 9.57 25.16 9.62
CA VAL A 270 10.88 24.52 9.35
C VAL A 270 11.40 25.06 8.03
N PHE A 271 12.62 25.59 8.01
CA PHE A 271 13.26 26.21 6.87
C PHE A 271 14.55 25.49 6.47
#